data_e611298cff9ece74ec1524e9e63dfdf4
#
_entry.id   e611298cff9ece74ec1524e9e63dfdf4
#
_cell.length_a   1.000
_cell.length_b   1.000
_cell.length_c   1.000
_cell.angle_alpha   90.00
_cell.angle_beta   90.00
_cell.angle_gamma   90.00
#
_symmetry.space_group_name_H-M   'P 1'
#
loop_
_entity.id
_entity.type
_entity.pdbx_description
1 polymer ?
#
loop_
_entity_poly.entity_id
_entity_poly.type
_entity_poly.pdbx_seq_one_letter_code
_entity_poly.pdbx_strand_id
1 'polypeptide(L)'
;MTSTKPFVIPKRLVWDAYQRVKANRGSAGIDNQSIDDFDRKQSKNLYRIWNRMSSGSYFPAAVKAVPIPKKAGGERVLGIPTVSDRIAQTVVTLILEPKLEPIFHDDSYGYRPGKSAHDALATTRKRCWERDWVLEYDIRGLFDNIDHGLLLK
;
A
#
# COMPACT_ATOMS: atom_id res chain seq x y z
N MET A 1 -10.17 -14.71 -28.88
CA MET A 1 -10.67 -15.32 -27.63
C MET A 1 -10.96 -14.19 -26.66
N THR A 2 -12.24 -13.92 -26.40
CA THR A 2 -12.67 -12.91 -25.44
C THR A 2 -12.25 -13.38 -24.04
N SER A 3 -11.45 -12.57 -23.35
CA SER A 3 -11.09 -12.83 -21.96
C SER A 3 -12.37 -12.94 -21.13
N THR A 4 -12.59 -14.07 -20.47
CA THR A 4 -13.74 -14.30 -19.59
C THR A 4 -13.66 -13.48 -18.29
N LYS A 5 -12.58 -12.75 -18.07
CA LYS A 5 -12.33 -11.95 -16.88
C LYS A 5 -12.09 -10.50 -17.26
N PRO A 6 -12.72 -9.53 -16.56
CA PRO A 6 -12.61 -8.10 -16.88
C PRO A 6 -11.21 -7.53 -16.64
N PHE A 7 -10.41 -8.13 -15.73
CA PHE A 7 -9.07 -7.65 -15.42
C PHE A 7 -8.01 -8.70 -15.76
N VAL A 8 -7.01 -8.27 -16.54
CA VAL A 8 -5.87 -9.12 -16.92
C VAL A 8 -4.77 -8.98 -15.86
N ILE A 9 -4.78 -9.89 -14.88
CA ILE A 9 -3.76 -9.95 -13.81
C ILE A 9 -2.95 -11.24 -14.00
N PRO A 10 -1.63 -11.15 -14.31
CA PRO A 10 -0.77 -12.32 -14.38
C PRO A 10 -0.67 -13.04 -13.02
N LYS A 11 -0.81 -14.36 -13.01
CA LYS A 11 -0.65 -15.15 -11.76
C LYS A 11 0.73 -14.93 -11.13
N ARG A 12 1.75 -14.73 -11.94
CA ARG A 12 3.11 -14.43 -11.49
C ARG A 12 3.16 -13.17 -10.64
N LEU A 13 2.39 -12.15 -10.99
CA LEU A 13 2.36 -10.90 -10.23
C LEU A 13 1.80 -11.10 -8.82
N VAL A 14 0.78 -11.97 -8.67
CA VAL A 14 0.24 -12.33 -7.33
C VAL A 14 1.27 -13.09 -6.51
N TRP A 15 2.07 -13.93 -7.15
CA TRP A 15 3.19 -14.61 -6.50
C TRP A 15 4.27 -13.62 -6.04
N ASP A 16 4.67 -12.70 -6.88
CA ASP A 16 5.69 -11.70 -6.56
C ASP A 16 5.22 -10.77 -5.42
N ALA A 17 3.94 -10.39 -5.43
CA ALA A 17 3.30 -9.64 -4.35
C ALA A 17 3.32 -10.42 -3.02
N TYR A 18 2.98 -11.71 -3.06
CA TYR A 18 3.05 -12.57 -1.88
C TYR A 18 4.48 -12.66 -1.31
N GLN A 19 5.50 -12.81 -2.16
CA GLN A 19 6.89 -12.85 -1.71
C GLN A 19 7.30 -11.56 -0.97
N ARG A 20 6.88 -10.39 -1.49
CA ARG A 20 7.12 -9.10 -0.81
C ARG A 20 6.42 -9.04 0.54
N VAL A 21 5.14 -9.45 0.62
CA VAL A 21 4.39 -9.47 1.88
C VAL A 21 4.99 -10.44 2.89
N LYS A 22 5.45 -11.60 2.44
CA LYS A 22 6.11 -12.60 3.29
C LYS A 22 7.43 -12.09 3.86
N ALA A 23 8.24 -11.42 3.05
CA ALA A 23 9.51 -10.84 3.48
C ALA A 23 9.32 -9.79 4.61
N ASN A 24 8.22 -9.05 4.59
CA ASN A 24 7.92 -8.01 5.59
C ASN A 24 7.44 -8.53 6.94
N ARG A 25 7.15 -9.83 7.09
CA ARG A 25 6.79 -10.52 8.36
C ARG A 25 5.73 -9.79 9.20
N GLY A 26 4.73 -9.19 8.56
CA GLY A 26 3.70 -8.41 9.26
C GLY A 26 2.73 -9.27 10.09
N SER A 27 2.10 -8.67 11.08
CA SER A 27 1.11 -9.29 11.97
C SER A 27 -0.14 -9.77 11.24
N ALA A 28 -0.90 -10.68 11.85
CA ALA A 28 -2.21 -11.12 11.37
C ALA A 28 -3.23 -9.97 11.44
N GLY A 29 -4.15 -9.94 10.46
CA GLY A 29 -5.28 -9.02 10.44
C GLY A 29 -6.42 -9.43 11.37
N ILE A 30 -7.63 -8.96 11.06
CA ILE A 30 -8.84 -9.26 11.84
C ILE A 30 -9.22 -10.75 11.80
N ASP A 31 -8.82 -11.46 10.76
CA ASP A 31 -9.04 -12.89 10.57
C ASP A 31 -8.11 -13.78 11.41
N ASN A 32 -7.15 -13.16 12.12
CA ASN A 32 -6.10 -13.82 12.90
C ASN A 32 -5.24 -14.83 12.09
N GLN A 33 -5.32 -14.81 10.75
CA GLN A 33 -4.48 -15.64 9.90
C GLN A 33 -3.07 -15.06 9.83
N SER A 34 -2.09 -15.81 10.36
CA SER A 34 -0.68 -15.49 10.22
C SER A 34 -0.16 -15.79 8.79
N ILE A 35 1.05 -15.32 8.46
CA ILE A 35 1.70 -15.68 7.19
C ILE A 35 1.95 -17.21 7.15
N ASP A 36 2.34 -17.83 8.25
CA ASP A 36 2.57 -19.28 8.33
C ASP A 36 1.27 -20.08 8.12
N ASP A 37 0.13 -19.60 8.65
CA ASP A 37 -1.17 -20.20 8.40
C ASP A 37 -1.60 -20.05 6.95
N PHE A 38 -1.31 -18.92 6.34
CA PHE A 38 -1.54 -18.68 4.92
C PHE A 38 -0.72 -19.63 4.05
N ASP A 39 0.54 -19.89 4.43
CA ASP A 39 1.47 -20.77 3.72
C ASP A 39 1.02 -22.22 3.70
N ARG A 40 0.36 -22.70 4.74
CA ARG A 40 -0.16 -24.09 4.80
C ARG A 40 -1.09 -24.43 3.64
N LYS A 41 -1.78 -23.43 3.05
CA LYS A 41 -2.68 -23.56 1.89
C LYS A 41 -2.36 -22.54 0.81
N GLN A 42 -1.09 -22.21 0.64
CA GLN A 42 -0.57 -21.14 -0.20
C GLN A 42 -1.19 -21.12 -1.60
N SER A 43 -1.06 -22.21 -2.37
CA SER A 43 -1.55 -22.28 -3.75
C SER A 43 -3.05 -21.99 -3.85
N LYS A 44 -3.85 -22.53 -2.93
CA LYS A 44 -5.29 -22.30 -2.88
C LYS A 44 -5.62 -20.85 -2.52
N ASN A 45 -4.90 -20.28 -1.57
CA ASN A 45 -5.08 -18.91 -1.11
C ASN A 45 -4.70 -17.91 -2.21
N LEU A 46 -3.55 -18.09 -2.86
CA LEU A 46 -3.11 -17.25 -3.98
C LEU A 46 -4.04 -17.35 -5.18
N TYR A 47 -4.51 -18.56 -5.52
CA TYR A 47 -5.50 -18.75 -6.59
C TYR A 47 -6.81 -18.01 -6.29
N ARG A 48 -7.27 -18.03 -5.03
CA ARG A 48 -8.48 -17.31 -4.63
C ARG A 48 -8.33 -15.79 -4.78
N ILE A 49 -7.20 -15.23 -4.35
CA ILE A 49 -6.89 -13.80 -4.52
C ILE A 49 -6.87 -13.44 -6.00
N TRP A 50 -6.06 -14.14 -6.79
CA TRP A 50 -5.97 -13.93 -8.23
C TRP A 50 -7.33 -14.01 -8.92
N ASN A 51 -8.10 -15.04 -8.61
CA ASN A 51 -9.41 -15.26 -9.24
C ASN A 51 -10.39 -14.13 -8.94
N ARG A 52 -10.49 -13.71 -7.67
CA ARG A 52 -11.37 -12.61 -7.25
C ARG A 52 -10.93 -11.26 -7.82
N MET A 53 -9.65 -10.96 -7.80
CA MET A 53 -9.13 -9.72 -8.38
C MET A 53 -9.38 -9.68 -9.89
N SER A 54 -9.08 -10.76 -10.61
CA SER A 54 -9.27 -10.83 -12.06
C SER A 54 -10.74 -10.77 -12.48
N SER A 55 -11.66 -11.26 -11.66
CA SER A 55 -13.10 -11.20 -11.92
C SER A 55 -13.78 -9.92 -11.41
N GLY A 56 -13.06 -9.03 -10.74
CA GLY A 56 -13.65 -7.83 -10.14
C GLY A 56 -14.50 -8.10 -8.90
N SER A 57 -14.45 -9.32 -8.34
CA SER A 57 -15.21 -9.70 -7.15
C SER A 57 -14.36 -9.72 -5.86
N TYR A 58 -13.24 -9.01 -5.86
CA TYR A 58 -12.43 -8.87 -4.67
C TYR A 58 -12.98 -7.77 -3.77
N PHE A 59 -13.39 -8.13 -2.57
CA PHE A 59 -13.79 -7.19 -1.53
C PHE A 59 -12.85 -7.35 -0.33
N PRO A 60 -12.16 -6.30 0.10
CA PRO A 60 -11.27 -6.35 1.25
C PRO A 60 -12.06 -6.56 2.54
N ALA A 61 -11.44 -7.26 3.49
CA ALA A 61 -11.98 -7.38 4.83
C ALA A 61 -11.79 -6.09 5.64
N ALA A 62 -12.51 -5.97 6.76
CA ALA A 62 -12.24 -4.89 7.71
C ALA A 62 -10.79 -4.99 8.24
N VAL A 63 -10.17 -3.86 8.53
CA VAL A 63 -8.85 -3.81 9.15
C VAL A 63 -8.94 -4.07 10.66
N LYS A 64 -7.94 -4.72 11.23
CA LYS A 64 -7.82 -4.86 12.69
C LYS A 64 -7.31 -3.55 13.28
N ALA A 65 -8.12 -2.90 14.08
CA ALA A 65 -7.75 -1.66 14.76
C ALA A 65 -6.84 -1.94 15.97
N VAL A 66 -5.65 -1.32 15.98
CA VAL A 66 -4.69 -1.45 17.09
C VAL A 66 -4.31 -0.05 17.57
N PRO A 67 -4.64 0.32 18.83
CA PRO A 67 -4.23 1.61 19.37
C PRO A 67 -2.72 1.62 19.64
N ILE A 68 -2.05 2.71 19.22
CA ILE A 68 -0.63 2.94 19.45
C ILE A 68 -0.46 4.28 20.19
N PRO A 69 0.24 4.30 21.34
CA PRO A 69 0.47 5.54 22.06
C PRO A 69 1.32 6.53 21.24
N LYS A 70 0.95 7.81 21.27
CA LYS A 70 1.73 8.90 20.68
C LYS A 70 2.77 9.43 21.67
N LYS A 71 3.94 9.82 21.18
CA LYS A 71 4.99 10.42 22.02
C LYS A 71 4.54 11.69 22.75
N ALA A 72 3.64 12.47 22.14
CA ALA A 72 3.10 13.71 22.68
C ALA A 72 1.82 13.53 23.51
N GLY A 73 1.46 12.30 23.88
CA GLY A 73 0.21 11.96 24.57
C GLY A 73 -0.94 11.61 23.62
N GLY A 74 -1.92 10.84 24.11
CA GLY A 74 -3.02 10.31 23.33
C GLY A 74 -2.64 9.05 22.53
N GLU A 75 -3.59 8.55 21.75
CA GLU A 75 -3.44 7.33 20.93
C GLU A 75 -3.67 7.63 19.46
N ARG A 76 -3.08 6.80 18.60
CA ARG A 76 -3.44 6.69 17.19
C ARG A 76 -3.87 5.26 16.90
N VAL A 77 -4.89 5.09 16.10
CA VAL A 77 -5.33 3.77 15.67
C VAL A 77 -4.58 3.36 14.41
N LEU A 78 -3.92 2.21 14.46
CA LEU A 78 -3.31 1.57 13.29
C LEU A 78 -4.27 0.51 12.76
N GLY A 79 -4.62 0.59 11.47
CA GLY A 79 -5.40 -0.45 10.79
C GLY A 79 -4.46 -1.51 10.21
N ILE A 80 -4.61 -2.76 10.65
CA ILE A 80 -3.82 -3.89 10.14
C ILE A 80 -4.70 -4.71 9.18
N PRO A 81 -4.42 -4.70 7.85
CA PRO A 81 -5.14 -5.50 6.88
C PRO A 81 -4.82 -7.00 7.03
N THR A 82 -5.69 -7.87 6.51
CA THR A 82 -5.41 -9.31 6.42
C THR A 82 -4.20 -9.60 5.52
N VAL A 83 -3.62 -10.80 5.62
CA VAL A 83 -2.53 -11.23 4.72
C VAL A 83 -3.01 -11.18 3.27
N SER A 84 -4.23 -11.62 2.99
CA SER A 84 -4.83 -11.60 1.66
C SER A 84 -4.98 -10.17 1.11
N ASP A 85 -5.42 -9.22 1.93
CA ASP A 85 -5.58 -7.82 1.52
C ASP A 85 -4.23 -7.15 1.25
N ARG A 86 -3.22 -7.44 2.08
CA ARG A 86 -1.86 -6.93 1.83
C ARG A 86 -1.30 -7.43 0.50
N ILE A 87 -1.55 -8.71 0.15
CA ILE A 87 -1.14 -9.26 -1.14
C ILE A 87 -1.90 -8.55 -2.27
N ALA A 88 -3.22 -8.39 -2.14
CA ALA A 88 -4.03 -7.70 -3.15
C ALA A 88 -3.59 -6.24 -3.35
N GLN A 89 -3.34 -5.50 -2.27
CA GLN A 89 -2.80 -4.13 -2.31
C GLN A 89 -1.43 -4.09 -2.99
N THR A 90 -0.54 -5.04 -2.68
CA THR A 90 0.77 -5.13 -3.31
C THR A 90 0.67 -5.43 -4.81
N VAL A 91 -0.29 -6.27 -5.24
CA VAL A 91 -0.57 -6.48 -6.68
C VAL A 91 -0.96 -5.18 -7.37
N VAL A 92 -1.84 -4.39 -6.76
CA VAL A 92 -2.25 -3.08 -7.29
C VAL A 92 -1.05 -2.14 -7.37
N THR A 93 -0.24 -2.08 -6.32
CA THR A 93 1.00 -1.27 -6.29
C THR A 93 1.93 -1.66 -7.43
N LEU A 94 2.19 -2.96 -7.64
CA LEU A 94 3.06 -3.44 -8.72
C LEU A 94 2.56 -3.10 -10.13
N ILE A 95 1.24 -2.92 -10.31
CA ILE A 95 0.65 -2.52 -11.58
C ILE A 95 0.71 -1.00 -11.77
N LEU A 96 0.45 -0.23 -10.72
CA LEU A 96 0.32 1.23 -10.79
C LEU A 96 1.66 1.95 -10.69
N GLU A 97 2.55 1.48 -9.82
CA GLU A 97 3.84 2.13 -9.54
C GLU A 97 4.63 2.46 -10.83
N PRO A 98 4.86 1.53 -11.78
CA PRO A 98 5.60 1.84 -13.01
C PRO A 98 4.92 2.89 -13.91
N LYS A 99 3.61 3.06 -13.77
CA LYS A 99 2.83 4.03 -14.55
C LYS A 99 2.79 5.40 -13.90
N LEU A 100 2.78 5.45 -12.57
CA LEU A 100 2.67 6.68 -11.80
C LEU A 100 4.02 7.31 -11.51
N GLU A 101 5.07 6.49 -11.34
CA GLU A 101 6.41 6.96 -10.99
C GLU A 101 6.94 8.06 -11.93
N PRO A 102 6.77 7.98 -13.26
CA PRO A 102 7.21 9.04 -14.17
C PRO A 102 6.44 10.36 -14.06
N ILE A 103 5.25 10.35 -13.41
CA ILE A 103 4.36 11.51 -13.29
C ILE A 103 4.69 12.33 -12.04
N PHE A 104 5.27 11.70 -11.02
CA PHE A 104 5.58 12.38 -9.78
C PHE A 104 6.67 13.43 -9.95
N HIS A 105 6.48 14.56 -9.26
CA HIS A 105 7.49 15.60 -9.20
C HIS A 105 8.81 15.09 -8.59
N ASP A 106 9.95 15.59 -9.06
CA ASP A 106 11.28 15.14 -8.61
C ASP A 106 11.48 15.31 -7.11
N ASP A 107 10.87 16.31 -6.51
CA ASP A 107 10.92 16.59 -5.06
C ASP A 107 9.90 15.79 -4.23
N SER A 108 9.17 14.89 -4.81
CA SER A 108 8.35 13.93 -4.06
C SER A 108 9.24 12.77 -3.59
N TYR A 109 9.36 12.56 -2.29
CA TYR A 109 10.28 11.58 -1.70
C TYR A 109 9.58 10.42 -0.99
N GLY A 110 8.35 10.63 -0.51
CA GLY A 110 7.63 9.66 0.30
C GLY A 110 7.27 8.39 -0.45
N TYR A 111 7.69 7.23 0.07
CA TYR A 111 7.34 5.89 -0.44
C TYR A 111 7.65 5.63 -1.92
N ARG A 112 8.60 6.35 -2.51
CA ARG A 112 9.02 6.18 -3.90
C ARG A 112 10.27 5.31 -4.04
N PRO A 113 10.35 4.47 -5.10
CA PRO A 113 11.55 3.69 -5.39
C PRO A 113 12.77 4.61 -5.61
N GLY A 114 13.91 4.23 -5.05
CA GLY A 114 15.16 4.98 -5.22
C GLY A 114 15.21 6.35 -4.56
N LYS A 115 14.18 6.74 -3.80
CA LYS A 115 14.14 7.97 -2.99
C LYS A 115 14.23 7.64 -1.51
N SER A 116 14.90 8.47 -0.74
CA SER A 116 15.05 8.28 0.71
C SER A 116 14.75 9.57 1.49
N ALA A 117 14.51 9.42 2.80
CA ALA A 117 14.36 10.56 3.69
C ALA A 117 15.65 11.40 3.75
N HIS A 118 16.81 10.78 3.58
CA HIS A 118 18.09 11.50 3.55
C HIS A 118 18.22 12.39 2.30
N ASP A 119 17.72 11.95 1.14
CA ASP A 119 17.70 12.76 -0.08
C ASP A 119 16.77 13.97 0.10
N ALA A 120 15.61 13.78 0.72
CA ALA A 120 14.70 14.87 1.07
C ALA A 120 15.37 15.90 1.99
N LEU A 121 16.03 15.43 3.04
CA LEU A 121 16.75 16.29 3.98
C LEU A 121 17.89 17.05 3.30
N ALA A 122 18.66 16.40 2.43
CA ALA A 122 19.76 17.03 1.70
C ALA A 122 19.24 18.16 0.78
N THR A 123 18.15 17.90 0.05
CA THR A 123 17.52 18.90 -0.82
C THR A 123 16.93 20.06 -0.01
N THR A 124 16.22 19.75 1.08
CA THR A 124 15.67 20.79 1.98
C THR A 124 16.77 21.65 2.55
N ARG A 125 17.84 21.04 3.07
CA ARG A 125 19.00 21.76 3.61
C ARG A 125 19.58 22.72 2.58
N LYS A 126 19.85 22.26 1.35
CA LYS A 126 20.38 23.10 0.26
C LYS A 126 19.49 24.31 0.02
N ARG A 127 18.17 24.12 -0.09
CA ARG A 127 17.22 25.21 -0.38
C ARG A 127 17.07 26.18 0.79
N CYS A 128 17.14 25.72 2.02
CA CYS A 128 17.12 26.59 3.22
C CYS A 128 18.35 27.52 3.30
N TRP A 129 19.46 27.20 2.62
CA TRP A 129 20.59 28.12 2.48
C TRP A 129 20.39 29.21 1.41
N GLU A 130 19.45 28.98 0.51
CA GLU A 130 19.14 29.88 -0.62
C GLU A 130 17.87 30.72 -0.39
N ARG A 131 17.07 30.38 0.63
CA ARG A 131 15.75 30.98 0.89
C ARG A 131 15.57 31.28 2.37
N ASP A 132 15.06 32.46 2.68
CA ASP A 132 14.87 32.94 4.07
C ASP A 132 13.53 32.46 4.68
N TRP A 133 12.61 31.92 3.88
CA TRP A 133 11.28 31.53 4.29
C TRP A 133 11.00 30.07 3.98
N VAL A 134 10.38 29.38 4.92
CA VAL A 134 9.87 27.99 4.78
C VAL A 134 8.38 28.00 5.08
N LEU A 135 7.61 27.43 4.17
CA LEU A 135 6.18 27.16 4.35
C LEU A 135 5.99 25.68 4.56
N GLU A 136 5.31 25.29 5.63
CA GLU A 136 4.97 23.90 5.94
C GLU A 136 3.46 23.72 5.88
N TYR A 137 3.02 22.72 5.11
CA TYR A 137 1.61 22.34 4.98
C TYR A 137 1.46 20.85 5.20
N ASP A 138 0.43 20.46 5.94
CA ASP A 138 0.03 19.07 6.12
C ASP A 138 -1.48 18.92 5.89
N ILE A 139 -1.87 17.80 5.26
CA ILE A 139 -3.28 17.52 4.99
C ILE A 139 -3.86 16.74 6.16
N ARG A 140 -4.74 17.38 6.90
CA ARG A 140 -5.39 16.75 8.05
C ARG A 140 -6.37 15.67 7.60
N GLY A 141 -6.12 14.41 8.00
CA GLY A 141 -7.03 13.29 7.76
C GLY A 141 -7.28 13.02 6.28
N LEU A 142 -6.23 13.02 5.44
CA LEU A 142 -6.35 12.85 3.99
C LEU A 142 -7.23 11.65 3.63
N PHE A 143 -6.95 10.47 4.19
CA PHE A 143 -7.64 9.23 3.83
C PHE A 143 -9.10 9.20 4.31
N ASP A 144 -9.41 9.88 5.40
CA ASP A 144 -10.77 9.96 5.95
C ASP A 144 -11.64 10.98 5.21
N ASN A 145 -11.02 11.96 4.54
CA ASN A 145 -11.71 13.08 3.89
C ASN A 145 -11.61 13.07 2.35
N ILE A 146 -10.92 12.10 1.76
CA ILE A 146 -10.83 11.99 0.30
C ILE A 146 -12.20 11.64 -0.30
N ASP A 147 -12.61 12.40 -1.32
CA ASP A 147 -13.83 12.09 -2.07
C ASP A 147 -13.61 10.86 -2.95
N HIS A 148 -14.24 9.75 -2.55
CA HIS A 148 -14.12 8.48 -3.29
C HIS A 148 -14.71 8.58 -4.71
N GLY A 149 -15.72 9.42 -4.94
CA GLY A 149 -16.31 9.63 -6.26
C GLY A 149 -15.34 10.35 -7.21
N LEU A 150 -14.53 11.28 -6.69
CA LEU A 150 -13.49 11.94 -7.47
C LEU A 150 -12.28 11.03 -7.69
N LEU A 151 -11.93 10.20 -6.70
CA LEU A 151 -10.81 9.26 -6.81
C LEU A 151 -11.04 8.20 -7.90
N LEU A 152 -12.31 7.82 -8.16
CA LEU A 152 -12.68 6.77 -9.12
C LEU A 152 -12.98 7.31 -10.54
N LYS A 153 -12.86 8.59 -10.78
CA LYS A 153 -13.00 9.23 -12.11
C LYS A 153 -11.66 9.25 -12.84
#